data_6fa818295fe453a038c0832570de4b8b
#
_entry.id   6fa818295fe453a038c0832570de4b8b
#
_cell.length_a   1.000
_cell.length_b   1.000
_cell.length_c   1.000
_cell.angle_alpha   90.00
_cell.angle_beta   90.00
_cell.angle_gamma   90.00
#
_symmetry.space_group_name_H-M   'P 1'
#
loop_
_entity.id
_entity.type
_entity.pdbx_description
1 polymer ?
#
loop_
_entity_poly.entity_id
_entity_poly.type
_entity_poly.pdbx_seq_one_letter_code
_entity_poly.pdbx_strand_id
1 'polypeptide(L)'
;MKLRSEGRDIIDFGMGNPDMPTPLHIRQKLKEVIDKPGVGRYSVSKGINGLRKAQAKYYKKRFNVDLNPSSEIIVTIGSKEGLANLAQAITSKGDRILCPDP
;
A
#
# COMPACT_ATOMS: atom_id res chain seq x y z
N MET A 1 -18.40 -4.94 19.07
CA MET A 1 -18.43 -3.47 19.32
C MET A 1 -19.34 -3.09 20.50
N LYS A 2 -20.57 -3.67 20.62
CA LYS A 2 -21.51 -3.34 21.71
C LYS A 2 -20.93 -3.53 23.12
N LEU A 3 -20.30 -4.67 23.41
CA LEU A 3 -19.75 -4.93 24.76
C LEU A 3 -18.60 -3.97 25.13
N ARG A 4 -17.81 -3.52 24.16
CA ARG A 4 -16.73 -2.55 24.38
C ARG A 4 -17.28 -1.16 24.65
N SER A 5 -18.39 -0.76 24.00
CA SER A 5 -19.07 0.50 24.29
C SER A 5 -19.78 0.53 25.65
N GLU A 6 -20.03 -0.64 26.24
CA GLU A 6 -20.56 -0.82 27.60
C GLU A 6 -19.45 -0.82 28.68
N GLY A 7 -18.20 -0.51 28.30
CA GLY A 7 -17.06 -0.40 29.22
C GLY A 7 -16.45 -1.75 29.65
N ARG A 8 -16.78 -2.85 28.97
CA ARG A 8 -16.15 -4.14 29.24
C ARG A 8 -14.75 -4.20 28.67
N ASP A 9 -13.83 -4.80 29.42
CA ASP A 9 -12.47 -5.08 28.95
C ASP A 9 -12.49 -6.25 27.96
N ILE A 10 -12.52 -5.91 26.67
CA ILE A 10 -12.58 -6.89 25.55
C ILE A 10 -11.29 -6.79 24.76
N ILE A 11 -10.58 -7.91 24.67
CA ILE A 11 -9.46 -8.09 23.75
C ILE A 11 -10.06 -8.53 22.40
N ASP A 12 -9.96 -7.65 21.41
CA ASP A 12 -10.56 -7.86 20.08
C ASP A 12 -9.49 -8.27 19.06
N PHE A 13 -9.58 -9.49 18.55
CA PHE A 13 -8.75 -10.03 17.47
C PHE A 13 -9.49 -10.07 16.12
N GLY A 14 -10.73 -9.59 16.07
CA GLY A 14 -11.57 -9.67 14.87
C GLY A 14 -11.26 -8.63 13.80
N MET A 15 -10.59 -7.53 14.16
CA MET A 15 -10.26 -6.47 13.22
C MET A 15 -8.78 -6.11 13.30
N GLY A 16 -8.04 -6.43 12.24
CA GLY A 16 -6.63 -6.05 12.08
C GLY A 16 -6.46 -4.58 11.68
N ASN A 17 -6.83 -3.66 12.57
CA ASN A 17 -6.61 -2.23 12.35
C ASN A 17 -5.39 -1.76 13.14
N PRO A 18 -4.39 -1.13 12.47
CA PRO A 18 -3.23 -0.58 13.18
C PRO A 18 -3.66 0.45 14.23
N ASP A 19 -3.22 0.27 15.47
CA ASP A 19 -3.50 1.15 16.61
C ASP A 19 -2.34 2.10 16.95
N MET A 20 -1.14 1.79 16.45
CA MET A 20 0.03 2.63 16.64
C MET A 20 0.02 3.84 15.70
N PRO A 21 0.39 5.02 16.18
CA PRO A 21 0.45 6.21 15.33
C PRO A 21 1.54 6.07 14.26
N THR A 22 1.28 6.64 13.09
CA THR A 22 2.29 6.73 12.03
C THR A 22 3.58 7.36 12.57
N PRO A 23 4.78 6.80 12.26
CA PRO A 23 6.06 7.32 12.73
C PRO A 23 6.24 8.82 12.47
N LEU A 24 6.85 9.52 13.43
CA LEU A 24 6.93 10.99 13.43
C LEU A 24 7.55 11.55 12.14
N HIS A 25 8.65 10.94 11.66
CA HIS A 25 9.34 11.39 10.45
C HIS A 25 8.46 11.31 9.19
N ILE A 26 7.54 10.33 9.11
CA ILE A 26 6.59 10.22 8.00
C ILE A 26 5.55 11.35 8.09
N ARG A 27 5.00 11.60 9.28
CA ARG A 27 4.02 12.68 9.50
C ARG A 27 4.62 14.05 9.24
N GLN A 28 5.88 14.28 9.65
CA GLN A 28 6.59 15.52 9.38
C GLN A 28 6.82 15.72 7.88
N LYS A 29 7.21 14.65 7.18
CA LYS A 29 7.41 14.71 5.73
C LYS A 29 6.10 14.97 4.98
N LEU A 30 5.00 14.40 5.42
CA LEU A 30 3.69 14.67 4.83
C LEU A 30 3.32 16.16 4.98
N LYS A 31 3.49 16.74 6.18
CA LYS A 31 3.24 18.17 6.42
C LYS A 31 4.10 19.05 5.50
N GLU A 32 5.39 18.77 5.42
CA GLU A 32 6.33 19.49 4.54
C GLU A 32 5.91 19.45 3.07
N VAL A 33 5.39 18.31 2.62
CA VAL A 33 5.04 18.12 1.21
C VAL A 33 3.69 18.75 0.86
N ILE A 34 2.69 18.68 1.76
CA ILE A 34 1.34 19.15 1.45
C ILE A 34 1.28 20.67 1.21
N ASP A 35 2.22 21.40 1.79
CA ASP A 35 2.33 22.86 1.61
C ASP A 35 3.03 23.26 0.31
N LYS A 36 3.55 22.30 -0.46
CA LYS A 36 4.24 22.58 -1.72
C LYS A 36 3.24 22.86 -2.85
N PRO A 37 3.54 23.81 -3.75
CA PRO A 37 2.69 24.05 -4.89
C PRO A 37 2.61 22.84 -5.83
N GLY A 38 1.42 22.55 -6.33
CA GLY A 38 1.22 21.50 -7.33
C GLY A 38 0.99 20.09 -6.79
N VAL A 39 0.89 19.88 -5.46
CA VAL A 39 0.55 18.58 -4.89
C VAL A 39 -0.87 18.11 -5.20
N GLY A 40 -1.79 19.04 -5.49
CA GLY A 40 -3.18 18.71 -5.86
C GLY A 40 -3.41 18.45 -7.36
N ARG A 41 -2.35 18.20 -8.14
CA ARG A 41 -2.47 17.88 -9.56
C ARG A 41 -2.89 16.43 -9.78
N TYR A 42 -3.32 16.11 -11.00
CA TYR A 42 -3.60 14.73 -11.39
C TYR A 42 -2.41 13.83 -11.16
N SER A 43 -2.68 12.63 -10.64
CA SER A 43 -1.66 11.61 -10.44
C SER A 43 -1.17 11.04 -11.78
N VAL A 44 0.07 10.57 -11.78
CA VAL A 44 0.59 9.73 -12.87
C VAL A 44 0.16 8.29 -12.60
N SER A 45 -0.51 7.64 -13.56
CA SER A 45 -1.10 6.29 -13.41
C SER A 45 -0.13 5.22 -12.88
N LYS A 46 1.15 5.29 -13.24
CA LYS A 46 2.19 4.38 -12.70
C LYS A 46 2.74 4.80 -11.33
N GLY A 47 2.33 5.95 -10.81
CA GLY A 47 2.99 6.60 -9.67
C GLY A 47 4.18 7.48 -10.07
N ILE A 48 4.52 8.45 -9.22
CA ILE A 48 5.61 9.40 -9.48
C ILE A 48 6.97 8.69 -9.50
N ASN A 49 7.87 9.18 -10.36
CA ASN A 49 9.20 8.57 -10.54
C ASN A 49 10.01 8.49 -9.24
N GLY A 50 9.93 9.51 -8.39
CA GLY A 50 10.60 9.52 -7.09
C GLY A 50 10.19 8.36 -6.20
N LEU A 51 8.89 8.06 -6.12
CA LEU A 51 8.38 6.94 -5.33
C LEU A 51 8.81 5.59 -5.91
N ARG A 52 8.71 5.41 -7.24
CA ARG A 52 9.15 4.16 -7.91
C ARG A 52 10.65 3.91 -7.71
N LYS A 53 11.50 4.95 -7.80
CA LYS A 53 12.93 4.84 -7.48
C LYS A 53 13.17 4.47 -6.01
N ALA A 54 12.41 5.04 -5.08
CA ALA A 54 12.51 4.70 -3.66
C ALA A 54 12.12 3.25 -3.39
N GLN A 55 11.06 2.75 -4.05
CA GLN A 55 10.66 1.35 -3.97
C GLN A 55 11.74 0.41 -4.54
N ALA A 56 12.30 0.70 -5.71
CA ALA A 56 13.42 -0.08 -6.27
C ALA A 56 14.61 -0.16 -5.29
N LYS A 57 14.99 0.99 -4.72
CA LYS A 57 16.06 1.05 -3.71
C LYS A 57 15.74 0.24 -2.45
N TYR A 58 14.49 0.26 -1.99
CA TYR A 58 14.05 -0.54 -0.86
C TYR A 58 14.17 -2.04 -1.14
N TYR A 59 13.69 -2.51 -2.31
CA TYR A 59 13.79 -3.90 -2.72
C TYR A 59 15.24 -4.36 -2.85
N LYS A 60 16.10 -3.52 -3.44
CA LYS A 60 17.55 -3.82 -3.51
C LYS A 60 18.15 -3.97 -2.11
N LYS A 61 17.88 -3.02 -1.21
CA LYS A 61 18.46 -3.03 0.14
C LYS A 61 17.93 -4.19 1.00
N ARG A 62 16.62 -4.48 0.93
CA ARG A 62 15.96 -5.41 1.84
C ARG A 62 16.00 -6.85 1.37
N PHE A 63 15.92 -7.06 0.06
CA PHE A 63 15.76 -8.38 -0.55
C PHE A 63 16.85 -8.73 -1.57
N ASN A 64 17.79 -7.82 -1.83
CA ASN A 64 18.81 -7.93 -2.88
C ASN A 64 18.22 -8.15 -4.28
N VAL A 65 17.04 -7.59 -4.55
CA VAL A 65 16.37 -7.64 -5.85
C VAL A 65 16.57 -6.32 -6.58
N ASP A 66 17.09 -6.37 -7.79
CA ASP A 66 17.21 -5.23 -8.69
C ASP A 66 15.94 -5.08 -9.52
N LEU A 67 15.33 -3.90 -9.46
CA LEU A 67 14.12 -3.56 -10.21
C LEU A 67 14.34 -2.29 -11.00
N ASN A 68 13.96 -2.29 -12.27
CA ASN A 68 13.91 -1.08 -13.08
C ASN A 68 12.70 -0.22 -12.69
N PRO A 69 12.90 0.98 -12.12
CA PRO A 69 11.79 1.81 -11.67
C PRO A 69 10.88 2.33 -12.80
N SER A 70 11.32 2.23 -14.06
CA SER A 70 10.54 2.70 -15.21
C SER A 70 9.62 1.64 -15.80
N SER A 71 10.00 0.35 -15.72
CA SER A 71 9.30 -0.76 -16.39
C SER A 71 8.80 -1.85 -15.45
N GLU A 72 9.36 -1.98 -14.23
CA GLU A 72 9.06 -3.11 -13.34
C GLU A 72 8.39 -2.69 -12.03
N ILE A 73 8.02 -1.42 -11.91
CA ILE A 73 7.33 -0.90 -10.72
C ILE A 73 6.12 -0.07 -11.11
N ILE A 74 4.98 -0.41 -10.53
CA ILE A 74 3.75 0.38 -10.55
C ILE A 74 3.30 0.64 -9.12
N VAL A 75 2.84 1.86 -8.85
CA VAL A 75 2.28 2.24 -7.55
C VAL A 75 0.77 2.06 -7.58
N THR A 76 0.23 1.40 -6.56
CA THR A 76 -1.21 1.21 -6.38
C THR A 76 -1.70 1.91 -5.11
N ILE A 77 -2.98 2.26 -5.06
CA ILE A 77 -3.61 2.83 -3.87
C ILE A 77 -4.02 1.68 -2.93
N GLY A 78 -3.02 1.17 -2.24
CA GLY A 78 -3.14 0.03 -1.34
C GLY A 78 -3.02 -1.33 -2.04
N SER A 79 -2.83 -2.37 -1.22
CA SER A 79 -2.60 -3.74 -1.70
C SER A 79 -3.84 -4.37 -2.33
N LYS A 80 -5.03 -4.01 -1.90
CA LYS A 80 -6.29 -4.55 -2.47
C LYS A 80 -6.44 -4.19 -3.94
N GLU A 81 -6.19 -2.94 -4.31
CA GLU A 81 -6.17 -2.52 -5.71
C GLU A 81 -5.09 -3.27 -6.50
N GLY A 82 -3.88 -3.35 -5.94
CA GLY A 82 -2.77 -4.06 -6.57
C GLY A 82 -3.10 -5.52 -6.87
N LEU A 83 -3.66 -6.26 -5.91
CA LEU A 83 -4.04 -7.66 -6.07
C LEU A 83 -5.19 -7.84 -7.09
N ALA A 84 -6.20 -6.98 -7.04
CA ALA A 84 -7.32 -7.05 -7.98
C ALA A 84 -6.85 -6.80 -9.42
N ASN A 85 -6.05 -5.76 -9.63
CA ASN A 85 -5.51 -5.42 -10.94
C ASN A 85 -4.53 -6.49 -11.46
N LEU A 86 -3.70 -7.06 -10.58
CA LEU A 86 -2.80 -8.16 -10.93
C LEU A 86 -3.59 -9.38 -11.41
N ALA A 87 -4.61 -9.79 -10.65
CA ALA A 87 -5.46 -10.91 -11.04
C ALA A 87 -6.07 -10.69 -12.43
N GLN A 88 -6.63 -9.51 -12.68
CA GLN A 88 -7.19 -9.16 -14.01
C GLN A 88 -6.14 -9.16 -15.13
N ALA A 89 -4.92 -8.73 -14.83
CA ALA A 89 -3.87 -8.60 -15.83
C ALA A 89 -3.26 -9.96 -16.27
N ILE A 90 -3.24 -10.94 -15.37
CA ILE A 90 -2.56 -12.22 -15.61
C ILE A 90 -3.51 -13.40 -15.85
N THR A 91 -4.84 -13.20 -15.75
CA THR A 91 -5.82 -14.26 -15.94
C THR A 91 -6.74 -14.01 -17.12
N SER A 92 -7.20 -15.09 -17.74
CA SER A 92 -8.12 -15.12 -18.87
C SER A 92 -9.31 -16.02 -18.58
N LYS A 93 -10.32 -15.98 -19.45
CA LYS A 93 -11.50 -16.85 -19.33
C LYS A 93 -11.07 -18.34 -19.37
N GLY A 94 -11.42 -19.05 -18.30
CA GLY A 94 -11.08 -20.48 -18.14
C GLY A 94 -9.90 -20.75 -17.21
N ASP A 95 -9.13 -19.75 -16.82
CA ASP A 95 -8.08 -19.90 -15.82
C ASP A 95 -8.67 -20.17 -14.43
N ARG A 96 -7.91 -20.90 -13.61
CA ARG A 96 -8.30 -21.24 -12.25
C ARG A 96 -7.36 -20.54 -11.25
N ILE A 97 -7.93 -19.84 -10.32
CA ILE A 97 -7.21 -19.21 -9.22
C ILE A 97 -7.50 -19.98 -7.94
N LEU A 98 -6.47 -20.38 -7.21
CA LEU A 98 -6.61 -21.01 -5.90
C LEU A 98 -6.75 -19.92 -4.84
N CYS A 99 -7.83 -20.00 -4.06
CA CYS A 99 -8.06 -19.13 -2.92
C CYS A 99 -8.05 -19.96 -1.64
N PRO A 100 -7.44 -19.46 -0.55
CA PRO A 100 -7.54 -20.13 0.74
C PRO A 100 -8.97 -20.07 1.28
N ASP A 101 -9.40 -21.16 1.95
CA ASP A 101 -10.66 -21.26 2.65
C ASP A 101 -10.47 -22.17 3.88
N PRO A 102 -10.55 -21.63 5.06
CA PRO A 102 -10.27 -20.27 5.47
C PRO A 102 -8.84 -19.84 5.27
#